data_b140af13b44b9d4cbf477d5f37d010ef
#
_entry.id   b140af13b44b9d4cbf477d5f37d010ef
#
_cell.length_a   1.000
_cell.length_b   1.000
_cell.length_c   1.000
_cell.angle_alpha   90.00
_cell.angle_beta   90.00
_cell.angle_gamma   90.00
#
_symmetry.space_group_name_H-M   'P 1'
#
loop_
_entity.id
_entity.type
_entity.pdbx_description
1 polymer ?
#
loop_
_entity_poly.entity_id
_entity_poly.type
_entity_poly.pdbx_seq_one_letter_code
_entity_poly.pdbx_strand_id
1 'polypeptide(L)'
;MDDIIKRFCPRYDFDSYEDMKQNFKINVPDDFNFGFDVVDAWADIEPEKLALVWTNDAGDMARYTFKDVKDNSNRAVNFLLEKGIKKGDIVMLVLKQRPEVWFIITALHKIGATVIPASFQLMKKDYVYRINAAGVKMLITVGDDDVVQHVRDSLPECPNLDRQDP
;
A
#
# COMPACT_ATOMS: atom_id res chain seq x y z
N MET A 1 19.38 11.24 6.96
CA MET A 1 18.13 11.64 6.27
C MET A 1 18.40 12.07 4.83
N ASP A 2 19.57 12.63 4.59
CA ASP A 2 19.90 13.29 3.31
C ASP A 2 20.11 12.37 2.10
N ASP A 3 20.54 11.13 2.30
CA ASP A 3 21.02 10.31 1.18
C ASP A 3 19.91 9.80 0.24
N ILE A 4 18.74 9.41 0.77
CA ILE A 4 17.63 8.95 -0.06
C ILE A 4 16.94 10.12 -0.75
N ILE A 5 16.68 11.22 -0.02
CA ILE A 5 16.04 12.40 -0.59
C ILE A 5 16.89 12.96 -1.72
N LYS A 6 18.20 13.07 -1.54
CA LYS A 6 19.12 13.59 -2.56
C LYS A 6 19.22 12.76 -3.82
N ARG A 7 18.90 11.46 -3.74
CA ARG A 7 18.78 10.61 -4.95
C ARG A 7 17.75 11.14 -5.94
N PHE A 8 16.61 11.62 -5.41
CA PHE A 8 15.45 12.03 -6.20
C PHE A 8 15.26 13.55 -6.23
N CYS A 9 15.64 14.25 -5.16
CA CYS A 9 15.55 15.69 -5.00
C CYS A 9 16.96 16.27 -4.78
N PRO A 10 17.69 16.65 -5.83
CA PRO A 10 19.06 17.16 -5.71
C PRO A 10 19.15 18.40 -4.82
N ARG A 11 18.08 19.20 -4.80
CA ARG A 11 17.93 20.35 -3.93
C ARG A 11 16.53 20.34 -3.32
N TYR A 12 16.43 20.42 -1.99
CA TYR A 12 15.16 20.45 -1.24
C TYR A 12 15.09 21.59 -0.20
N ASP A 13 16.12 22.43 -0.15
CA ASP A 13 16.16 23.63 0.67
C ASP A 13 16.29 24.87 -0.24
N PHE A 14 15.40 25.84 -0.06
CA PHE A 14 15.22 26.98 -0.94
C PHE A 14 15.10 28.28 -0.13
N ASP A 15 15.68 29.35 -0.63
CA ASP A 15 15.70 30.66 0.03
C ASP A 15 14.33 31.38 0.01
N SER A 16 13.46 31.01 -0.96
CA SER A 16 12.13 31.60 -1.13
C SER A 16 11.21 30.67 -1.92
N TYR A 17 9.92 31.00 -1.95
CA TYR A 17 8.94 30.31 -2.81
C TYR A 17 9.29 30.43 -4.31
N GLU A 18 9.73 31.60 -4.74
CA GLU A 18 10.11 31.83 -6.14
C GLU A 18 11.35 31.00 -6.52
N ASP A 19 12.32 30.91 -5.62
CA ASP A 19 13.48 30.03 -5.80
C ASP A 19 13.06 28.55 -5.89
N MET A 20 12.18 28.09 -5.00
CA MET A 20 11.64 26.72 -5.05
C MET A 20 10.91 26.47 -6.38
N LYS A 21 10.04 27.37 -6.79
CA LYS A 21 9.24 27.25 -8.03
C LYS A 21 10.10 27.13 -9.28
N GLN A 22 11.24 27.83 -9.31
CA GLN A 22 12.16 27.82 -10.46
C GLN A 22 13.12 26.64 -10.44
N ASN A 23 13.54 26.19 -9.26
CA ASN A 23 14.68 25.30 -9.11
C ASN A 23 14.34 23.93 -8.52
N PHE A 24 13.09 23.71 -8.05
CA PHE A 24 12.66 22.38 -7.59
C PHE A 24 12.62 21.40 -8.76
N LYS A 25 13.35 20.30 -8.58
CA LYS A 25 13.39 19.20 -9.57
C LYS A 25 13.31 17.88 -8.84
N ILE A 26 12.55 16.96 -9.42
CA ILE A 26 12.52 15.57 -9.00
C ILE A 26 13.10 14.74 -10.14
N ASN A 27 14.13 13.97 -9.84
CA ASN A 27 14.71 13.00 -10.75
C ASN A 27 14.10 11.63 -10.45
N VAL A 28 13.23 11.16 -11.33
CA VAL A 28 12.61 9.84 -11.20
C VAL A 28 13.22 8.92 -12.27
N PRO A 29 13.97 7.86 -11.89
CA PRO A 29 14.44 6.87 -12.84
C PRO A 29 13.27 6.17 -13.54
N ASP A 30 13.48 5.69 -14.77
CA ASP A 30 12.44 5.00 -15.55
C ASP A 30 11.97 3.69 -14.88
N ASP A 31 12.83 3.07 -14.08
CA ASP A 31 12.58 1.85 -13.33
C ASP A 31 12.25 2.08 -11.86
N PHE A 32 11.92 3.33 -11.47
CA PHE A 32 11.61 3.71 -10.09
C PHE A 32 10.50 2.84 -9.51
N ASN A 33 10.77 2.30 -8.31
CA ASN A 33 9.81 1.55 -7.51
C ASN A 33 9.86 2.00 -6.05
N PHE A 34 8.78 2.64 -5.58
CA PHE A 34 8.72 3.18 -4.21
C PHE A 34 9.06 2.14 -3.14
N GLY A 35 8.60 0.89 -3.32
CA GLY A 35 8.86 -0.19 -2.36
C GLY A 35 10.35 -0.51 -2.22
N PHE A 36 11.08 -0.54 -3.33
CA PHE A 36 12.51 -0.83 -3.34
C PHE A 36 13.37 0.42 -3.12
N ASP A 37 13.12 1.47 -3.88
CA ASP A 37 13.99 2.64 -3.93
C ASP A 37 13.86 3.56 -2.70
N VAL A 38 12.73 3.46 -1.98
CA VAL A 38 12.49 4.26 -0.78
C VAL A 38 12.41 3.37 0.47
N VAL A 39 11.45 2.46 0.54
CA VAL A 39 11.19 1.70 1.77
C VAL A 39 12.33 0.73 2.09
N ASP A 40 12.72 -0.11 1.13
CA ASP A 40 13.81 -1.05 1.32
C ASP A 40 15.16 -0.35 1.44
N ALA A 41 15.37 0.75 0.70
CA ALA A 41 16.58 1.55 0.82
C ALA A 41 16.76 2.13 2.24
N TRP A 42 15.70 2.58 2.91
CA TRP A 42 15.77 2.96 4.31
C TRP A 42 16.11 1.79 5.22
N ALA A 43 15.54 0.61 4.98
CA ALA A 43 15.85 -0.59 5.75
C ALA A 43 17.33 -1.02 5.60
N ASP A 44 17.93 -0.76 4.44
CA ASP A 44 19.34 -1.08 4.17
C ASP A 44 20.31 -0.06 4.80
N ILE A 45 19.91 1.21 4.90
CA ILE A 45 20.73 2.29 5.47
C ILE A 45 20.61 2.34 6.99
N GLU A 46 19.39 2.31 7.53
CA GLU A 46 19.09 2.44 8.95
C GLU A 46 18.00 1.40 9.34
N PRO A 47 18.32 0.10 9.42
CA PRO A 47 17.32 -0.97 9.63
C PRO A 47 16.47 -0.75 10.88
N GLU A 48 17.07 -0.27 11.97
CA GLU A 48 16.40 -0.05 13.26
C GLU A 48 15.65 1.30 13.35
N LYS A 49 15.66 2.10 12.28
CA LYS A 49 14.93 3.37 12.26
C LYS A 49 13.44 3.12 12.35
N LEU A 50 12.76 3.85 13.24
CA LEU A 50 11.32 3.79 13.41
C LEU A 50 10.60 4.25 12.11
N ALA A 51 9.80 3.37 11.54
CA ALA A 51 9.03 3.63 10.33
C ALA A 51 7.54 3.86 10.62
N LEU A 52 6.96 3.11 11.57
CA LEU A 52 5.53 3.16 11.85
C LEU A 52 5.29 2.97 13.36
N VAL A 53 4.41 3.80 13.90
CA VAL A 53 3.80 3.60 15.22
C VAL A 53 2.31 3.38 15.00
N TRP A 54 1.81 2.28 15.52
CA TRP A 54 0.40 1.93 15.47
C TRP A 54 -0.18 1.92 16.88
N THR A 55 -1.41 2.39 17.02
CA THR A 55 -2.19 2.32 18.27
C THR A 55 -3.66 2.13 17.94
N ASN A 56 -4.43 1.59 18.89
CA ASN A 56 -5.88 1.42 18.80
C ASN A 56 -6.62 2.05 20.01
N ASP A 57 -7.94 2.04 19.95
CA ASP A 57 -8.78 2.60 21.02
C ASP A 57 -8.70 1.81 22.34
N ALA A 58 -8.22 0.57 22.32
CA ALA A 58 -7.98 -0.23 23.51
C ALA A 58 -6.66 0.13 24.22
N GLY A 59 -5.85 1.00 23.60
CA GLY A 59 -4.56 1.43 24.14
C GLY A 59 -3.40 0.50 23.77
N ASP A 60 -3.63 -0.48 22.89
CA ASP A 60 -2.54 -1.30 22.36
C ASP A 60 -1.64 -0.45 21.47
N MET A 61 -0.35 -0.72 21.50
CA MET A 61 0.66 -0.04 20.70
C MET A 61 1.63 -1.04 20.08
N ALA A 62 1.97 -0.80 18.83
CA ALA A 62 3.05 -1.51 18.14
C ALA A 62 3.98 -0.53 17.43
N ARG A 63 5.25 -0.89 17.35
CA ARG A 63 6.28 -0.10 16.68
C ARG A 63 6.97 -0.99 15.66
N TYR A 64 7.17 -0.45 14.47
CA TYR A 64 7.80 -1.15 13.36
C TYR A 64 8.96 -0.32 12.83
N THR A 65 10.10 -0.95 12.67
CA THR A 65 11.27 -0.36 12.01
C THR A 65 11.13 -0.45 10.49
N PHE A 66 12.00 0.23 9.74
CA PHE A 66 12.06 0.06 8.29
C PHE A 66 12.38 -1.38 7.90
N LYS A 67 13.22 -2.07 8.71
CA LYS A 67 13.49 -3.50 8.52
C LYS A 67 12.21 -4.33 8.67
N ASP A 68 11.38 -4.06 9.67
CA ASP A 68 10.12 -4.76 9.87
C ASP A 68 9.16 -4.54 8.68
N VAL A 69 9.07 -3.31 8.18
CA VAL A 69 8.25 -3.00 7.00
C VAL A 69 8.76 -3.74 5.76
N LYS A 70 10.08 -3.77 5.53
CA LYS A 70 10.71 -4.53 4.46
C LYS A 70 10.37 -6.02 4.56
N ASP A 71 10.61 -6.63 5.71
CA ASP A 71 10.40 -8.06 5.93
C ASP A 71 8.92 -8.46 5.79
N ASN A 72 8.00 -7.69 6.38
CA ASN A 72 6.58 -7.96 6.28
C ASN A 72 6.03 -7.70 4.87
N SER A 73 6.49 -6.66 4.19
CA SER A 73 6.11 -6.42 2.79
C SER A 73 6.63 -7.53 1.86
N ASN A 74 7.82 -8.07 2.10
CA ASN A 74 8.33 -9.21 1.31
C ASN A 74 7.50 -10.49 1.52
N ARG A 75 7.03 -10.75 2.76
CA ARG A 75 6.09 -11.85 3.02
C ARG A 75 4.76 -11.62 2.28
N ALA A 76 4.26 -10.38 2.30
CA ALA A 76 3.06 -10.02 1.56
C ALA A 76 3.24 -10.15 0.04
N VAL A 77 4.42 -9.81 -0.52
CA VAL A 77 4.77 -10.05 -1.94
C VAL A 77 4.62 -11.54 -2.27
N ASN A 78 5.24 -12.41 -1.48
CA ASN A 78 5.18 -13.86 -1.72
C ASN A 78 3.74 -14.38 -1.70
N PHE A 79 2.94 -13.96 -0.71
CA PHE A 79 1.52 -14.32 -0.63
C PHE A 79 0.73 -13.83 -1.85
N LEU A 80 0.90 -12.58 -2.25
CA LEU A 80 0.17 -12.00 -3.39
C LEU A 80 0.56 -12.67 -4.71
N LEU A 81 1.85 -12.98 -4.91
CA LEU A 81 2.32 -13.71 -6.10
C LEU A 81 1.77 -15.15 -6.14
N GLU A 82 1.74 -15.85 -4.99
CA GLU A 82 1.13 -17.19 -4.87
C GLU A 82 -0.36 -17.16 -5.22
N LYS A 83 -1.06 -16.09 -4.85
CA LYS A 83 -2.46 -15.84 -5.22
C LYS A 83 -2.64 -15.33 -6.65
N GLY A 84 -1.60 -15.27 -7.46
CA GLY A 84 -1.65 -14.92 -8.88
C GLY A 84 -1.75 -13.43 -9.19
N ILE A 85 -1.44 -12.56 -8.22
CA ILE A 85 -1.33 -11.11 -8.46
C ILE A 85 -0.01 -10.82 -9.18
N LYS A 86 -0.06 -9.99 -10.20
CA LYS A 86 1.08 -9.61 -11.03
C LYS A 86 1.05 -8.11 -11.34
N LYS A 87 2.10 -7.62 -11.98
CA LYS A 87 2.22 -6.23 -12.43
C LYS A 87 0.98 -5.84 -13.26
N GLY A 88 0.40 -4.69 -12.93
CA GLY A 88 -0.78 -4.14 -13.58
C GLY A 88 -2.12 -4.63 -13.03
N ASP A 89 -2.15 -5.68 -12.22
CA ASP A 89 -3.38 -6.11 -11.53
C ASP A 89 -3.83 -5.06 -10.49
N ILE A 90 -5.12 -5.05 -10.21
CA ILE A 90 -5.73 -4.09 -9.28
C ILE A 90 -6.22 -4.84 -8.04
N VAL A 91 -5.77 -4.40 -6.87
CA VAL A 91 -6.13 -4.97 -5.56
C VAL A 91 -6.81 -3.92 -4.70
N MET A 92 -8.00 -4.22 -4.18
CA MET A 92 -8.72 -3.35 -3.24
C MET A 92 -8.42 -3.76 -1.79
N LEU A 93 -8.13 -2.79 -0.93
CA LEU A 93 -7.85 -3.00 0.49
C LEU A 93 -8.92 -2.35 1.35
N VAL A 94 -9.54 -3.12 2.24
CA VAL A 94 -10.54 -2.66 3.23
C VAL A 94 -10.09 -3.10 4.62
N LEU A 95 -8.95 -2.56 5.07
CA LEU A 95 -8.23 -3.04 6.26
C LEU A 95 -8.35 -2.12 7.48
N LYS A 96 -9.22 -1.10 7.43
CA LYS A 96 -9.29 -0.07 8.47
C LYS A 96 -7.90 0.56 8.67
N GLN A 97 -7.52 0.86 9.92
CA GLN A 97 -6.21 1.46 10.24
C GLN A 97 -5.26 0.42 10.85
N ARG A 98 -5.18 -0.77 10.27
CA ARG A 98 -4.26 -1.84 10.69
C ARG A 98 -2.87 -1.63 10.11
N PRO A 99 -1.79 -2.04 10.80
CA PRO A 99 -0.43 -1.92 10.28
C PRO A 99 -0.21 -2.72 8.98
N GLU A 100 -0.96 -3.80 8.76
CA GLU A 100 -0.91 -4.61 7.54
C GLU A 100 -1.22 -3.81 6.27
N VAL A 101 -1.96 -2.71 6.38
CA VAL A 101 -2.18 -1.78 5.25
C VAL A 101 -0.86 -1.35 4.63
N TRP A 102 0.08 -0.93 5.44
CA TRP A 102 1.37 -0.42 4.99
C TRP A 102 2.24 -1.51 4.40
N PHE A 103 2.20 -2.72 4.96
CA PHE A 103 2.95 -3.86 4.43
C PHE A 103 2.41 -4.29 3.06
N ILE A 104 1.08 -4.35 2.91
CA ILE A 104 0.44 -4.77 1.66
C ILE A 104 0.57 -3.70 0.59
N ILE A 105 0.40 -2.41 0.92
CA ILE A 105 0.62 -1.31 -0.05
C ILE A 105 2.07 -1.35 -0.57
N THR A 106 3.05 -1.49 0.33
CA THR A 106 4.45 -1.60 -0.07
C THR A 106 4.69 -2.84 -0.94
N ALA A 107 4.07 -3.97 -0.61
CA ALA A 107 4.16 -5.19 -1.42
C ALA A 107 3.57 -5.00 -2.83
N LEU A 108 2.42 -4.36 -2.95
CA LEU A 108 1.79 -4.06 -4.24
C LEU A 108 2.65 -3.12 -5.08
N HIS A 109 3.29 -2.10 -4.48
CA HIS A 109 4.27 -1.27 -5.16
C HIS A 109 5.45 -2.11 -5.69
N LYS A 110 6.01 -3.03 -4.88
CA LYS A 110 7.10 -3.92 -5.31
C LYS A 110 6.72 -4.78 -6.50
N ILE A 111 5.50 -5.31 -6.51
CA ILE A 111 4.98 -6.11 -7.63
C ILE A 111 4.68 -5.24 -8.86
N GLY A 112 4.44 -3.94 -8.68
CA GLY A 112 3.94 -3.05 -9.73
C GLY A 112 2.43 -3.22 -9.97
N ALA A 113 1.70 -3.66 -8.95
CA ALA A 113 0.24 -3.72 -8.94
C ALA A 113 -0.37 -2.41 -8.43
N THR A 114 -1.61 -2.15 -8.82
CA THR A 114 -2.35 -0.97 -8.38
C THR A 114 -3.13 -1.28 -7.10
N VAL A 115 -3.04 -0.40 -6.11
CA VAL A 115 -3.81 -0.52 -4.87
C VAL A 115 -4.96 0.48 -4.85
N ILE A 116 -6.14 0.03 -4.39
CA ILE A 116 -7.31 0.89 -4.10
C ILE A 116 -7.61 0.77 -2.60
N PRO A 117 -7.12 1.69 -1.76
CA PRO A 117 -7.57 1.77 -0.38
C PRO A 117 -9.04 2.19 -0.33
N ALA A 118 -9.85 1.46 0.43
CA ALA A 118 -11.27 1.70 0.51
C ALA A 118 -11.78 1.70 1.97
N SER A 119 -12.84 2.45 2.20
CA SER A 119 -13.46 2.54 3.53
C SER A 119 -14.17 1.24 3.89
N PHE A 120 -14.09 0.87 5.16
CA PHE A 120 -14.88 -0.22 5.75
C PHE A 120 -16.38 0.12 5.86
N GLN A 121 -16.76 1.39 5.67
CA GLN A 121 -18.15 1.84 5.69
C GLN A 121 -18.88 1.67 4.35
N LEU A 122 -18.21 1.07 3.35
CA LEU A 122 -18.83 0.80 2.06
C LEU A 122 -19.95 -0.24 2.21
N MET A 123 -21.06 0.05 1.49
CA MET A 123 -22.18 -0.86 1.39
C MET A 123 -22.05 -1.72 0.12
N LYS A 124 -22.84 -2.80 0.00
CA LYS A 124 -22.88 -3.69 -1.16
C LYS A 124 -22.77 -2.93 -2.50
N LYS A 125 -23.62 -1.93 -2.72
CA LYS A 125 -23.66 -1.16 -3.99
C LYS A 125 -22.35 -0.46 -4.32
N ASP A 126 -21.62 -0.01 -3.28
CA ASP A 126 -20.37 0.71 -3.44
C ASP A 126 -19.24 -0.25 -3.82
N TYR A 127 -19.25 -1.46 -3.26
CA TYR A 127 -18.34 -2.55 -3.66
C TYR A 127 -18.57 -2.94 -5.11
N VAL A 128 -19.83 -3.24 -5.49
CA VAL A 128 -20.19 -3.63 -6.87
C VAL A 128 -19.68 -2.58 -7.87
N TYR A 129 -19.98 -1.30 -7.60
CA TYR A 129 -19.56 -0.22 -8.49
C TYR A 129 -18.03 -0.14 -8.61
N ARG A 130 -17.32 -0.08 -7.50
CA ARG A 130 -15.85 0.12 -7.50
C ARG A 130 -15.09 -1.05 -8.07
N ILE A 131 -15.51 -2.26 -7.72
CA ILE A 131 -14.88 -3.50 -8.20
C ILE A 131 -15.01 -3.58 -9.73
N ASN A 132 -16.21 -3.36 -10.26
CA ASN A 132 -16.44 -3.44 -11.69
C ASN A 132 -15.83 -2.28 -12.46
N ALA A 133 -15.96 -1.04 -11.97
CA ALA A 133 -15.43 0.13 -12.63
C ALA A 133 -13.90 0.12 -12.75
N ALA A 134 -13.22 -0.40 -11.73
CA ALA A 134 -11.76 -0.50 -11.72
C ALA A 134 -11.22 -1.84 -12.26
N GLY A 135 -12.05 -2.85 -12.42
CA GLY A 135 -11.58 -4.20 -12.78
C GLY A 135 -10.75 -4.83 -11.67
N VAL A 136 -11.21 -4.70 -10.43
CA VAL A 136 -10.51 -5.26 -9.26
C VAL A 136 -10.41 -6.77 -9.38
N LYS A 137 -9.19 -7.29 -9.28
CA LYS A 137 -8.90 -8.72 -9.36
C LYS A 137 -8.95 -9.40 -8.00
N MET A 138 -8.50 -8.71 -6.94
CA MET A 138 -8.49 -9.22 -5.58
C MET A 138 -8.98 -8.15 -4.61
N LEU A 139 -9.72 -8.58 -3.59
CA LEU A 139 -10.12 -7.76 -2.46
C LEU A 139 -9.59 -8.39 -1.17
N ILE A 140 -8.92 -7.58 -0.35
CA ILE A 140 -8.41 -7.96 0.96
C ILE A 140 -9.14 -7.13 2.01
N THR A 141 -9.79 -7.78 2.95
CA THR A 141 -10.63 -7.11 3.95
C THR A 141 -10.35 -7.57 5.37
N VAL A 142 -10.79 -6.79 6.35
CA VAL A 142 -10.88 -7.23 7.74
C VAL A 142 -11.95 -8.31 7.87
N GLY A 143 -11.80 -9.18 8.89
CA GLY A 143 -12.75 -10.24 9.18
C GLY A 143 -14.00 -9.80 9.98
N ASP A 144 -14.31 -8.50 10.00
CA ASP A 144 -15.47 -7.97 10.73
C ASP A 144 -16.76 -8.35 10.00
N ASP A 145 -17.74 -8.90 10.73
CA ASP A 145 -18.95 -9.50 10.16
C ASP A 145 -19.69 -8.60 9.18
N ASP A 146 -19.91 -7.34 9.51
CA ASP A 146 -20.61 -6.38 8.63
C ASP A 146 -19.86 -6.14 7.33
N VAL A 147 -18.54 -5.97 7.40
CA VAL A 147 -17.70 -5.72 6.22
C VAL A 147 -17.68 -6.95 5.33
N VAL A 148 -17.46 -8.13 5.94
CA VAL A 148 -17.46 -9.41 5.23
C VAL A 148 -18.80 -9.67 4.57
N GLN A 149 -19.92 -9.37 5.25
CA GLN A 149 -21.26 -9.57 4.69
C GLN A 149 -21.50 -8.69 3.46
N HIS A 150 -21.17 -7.39 3.52
CA HIS A 150 -21.31 -6.50 2.38
C HIS A 150 -20.44 -6.91 1.18
N VAL A 151 -19.23 -7.40 1.45
CA VAL A 151 -18.36 -7.95 0.39
C VAL A 151 -19.01 -9.20 -0.22
N ARG A 152 -19.43 -10.20 0.59
CA ARG A 152 -20.07 -11.43 0.11
C ARG A 152 -21.31 -11.14 -0.72
N ASP A 153 -22.16 -10.22 -0.28
CA ASP A 153 -23.37 -9.82 -0.99
C ASP A 153 -23.07 -9.15 -2.34
N SER A 154 -21.87 -8.58 -2.51
CA SER A 154 -21.46 -7.95 -3.78
C SER A 154 -20.94 -8.96 -4.81
N LEU A 155 -20.39 -10.10 -4.37
CA LEU A 155 -19.71 -11.07 -5.24
C LEU A 155 -20.52 -11.54 -6.44
N PRO A 156 -21.86 -11.82 -6.34
CA PRO A 156 -22.65 -12.25 -7.48
C PRO A 156 -22.66 -11.25 -8.64
N GLU A 157 -22.46 -9.96 -8.34
CA GLU A 157 -22.46 -8.86 -9.30
C GLU A 157 -21.05 -8.42 -9.72
N CYS A 158 -20.00 -9.13 -9.26
CA CYS A 158 -18.58 -8.82 -9.53
C CYS A 158 -17.89 -9.98 -10.26
N PRO A 159 -18.14 -10.15 -11.56
CA PRO A 159 -17.68 -11.34 -12.30
C PRO A 159 -16.16 -11.40 -12.48
N ASN A 160 -15.47 -10.26 -12.39
CA ASN A 160 -14.02 -10.18 -12.60
C ASN A 160 -13.20 -10.42 -11.31
N LEU A 161 -13.87 -10.44 -10.15
CA LEU A 161 -13.20 -10.72 -8.90
C LEU A 161 -12.90 -12.24 -8.82
N ASP A 162 -11.61 -12.55 -8.69
CA ASP A 162 -11.17 -13.95 -8.61
C ASP A 162 -11.72 -14.58 -7.32
N ARG A 163 -12.55 -15.61 -7.47
CA ARG A 163 -13.22 -16.28 -6.34
C ARG A 163 -12.28 -17.32 -5.78
N GLN A 164 -11.38 -16.92 -4.90
CA GLN A 164 -10.71 -17.85 -4.02
C GLN A 164 -11.45 -17.81 -2.68
N ASP A 165 -12.00 -18.95 -2.28
CA ASP A 165 -12.60 -19.09 -0.96
C ASP A 165 -11.56 -18.75 0.14
N PRO A 166 -12.02 -18.20 1.28
CA PRO A 166 -11.16 -17.79 2.38
C PRO A 166 -10.42 -18.93 3.04
#